data_019e64c627656436587c783de1a266a4
#
_entry.id   019e64c627656436587c783de1a266a4
#
_cell.length_a   1.000
_cell.length_b   1.000
_cell.length_c   1.000
_cell.angle_alpha   90.00
_cell.angle_beta   90.00
_cell.angle_gamma   90.00
#
_symmetry.space_group_name_H-M   'P 1'
#
loop_
_entity.id
_entity.type
_entity.pdbx_description
1 polymer ?
#
loop_
_entity_poly.entity_id
_entity_poly.type
_entity_poly.pdbx_seq_one_letter_code
_entity_poly.pdbx_strand_id
1 'polypeptide(L)'
;MPGTRAVNIKEQKDVYEDFFRLREVIFSYGLPDGRASTEQRRLVFERGNSVGVLLLNRDSGKLVLVKQFRIATYGDGRDGWMIETVAGIVEKGEGPETAAIRETMEETGYQIGKPTPIATFFSSPGGTSERIFLYFAEVRDADKRGPGGGDEEEAIEIVRMTPDELFEQVREGRVDDPKLIIGAYWLEQHLSARREPLGRSTVKYAMKGCPGQTVGYKTGNIANVEGVHVWVNSENEDMMMDRLIGRTISANIRYLGAEKDGQGNIREDTIANALHKALGRRLQVRIGTVIETEAGALTAKGVRRILHVATVRIVGAGRAVKADPDDLGRCIEAVLSTVHRKNESFLRRKILRNADKSILIPLLGAGDGGLRVTQVAEKTILQAVEFFKMHPTTALQEIYFVAFSSRDKAACDQILEQLCARGVLERVS
;
A
#
# COMPACT_ATOMS: atom_id res chain seq x y z
N MET A 1 -21.97 -16.65 -20.44
CA MET A 1 -21.84 -15.29 -20.99
C MET A 1 -23.19 -14.91 -21.55
N PRO A 2 -23.80 -13.76 -21.24
CA PRO A 2 -24.99 -13.32 -21.97
C PRO A 2 -24.57 -13.10 -23.41
N GLY A 3 -25.41 -13.59 -24.36
CA GLY A 3 -25.15 -13.55 -25.80
C GLY A 3 -24.77 -12.14 -26.27
N THR A 4 -23.81 -12.06 -27.20
CA THR A 4 -23.39 -10.82 -27.85
C THR A 4 -24.60 -10.15 -28.47
N ARG A 5 -24.98 -8.96 -27.98
CA ARG A 5 -26.04 -8.17 -28.59
C ARG A 5 -25.59 -7.72 -29.97
N ALA A 6 -26.41 -7.93 -30.96
CA ALA A 6 -26.11 -7.57 -32.35
C ALA A 6 -25.86 -6.05 -32.45
N VAL A 7 -24.79 -5.68 -33.14
CA VAL A 7 -24.52 -4.30 -33.58
C VAL A 7 -24.75 -4.24 -35.07
N ASN A 8 -25.54 -3.27 -35.52
CA ASN A 8 -25.81 -3.04 -36.96
C ASN A 8 -25.12 -1.71 -37.34
N ILE A 9 -24.02 -1.78 -38.09
CA ILE A 9 -23.35 -0.63 -38.68
C ILE A 9 -24.01 -0.32 -40.02
N LYS A 10 -24.65 0.84 -40.10
CA LYS A 10 -25.33 1.32 -41.30
C LYS A 10 -24.39 2.00 -42.26
N GLU A 11 -23.50 2.84 -41.73
CA GLU A 11 -22.55 3.60 -42.49
C GLU A 11 -21.27 3.82 -41.69
N GLN A 12 -20.13 3.80 -42.37
CA GLN A 12 -18.83 4.09 -41.78
C GLN A 12 -17.97 4.79 -42.81
N LYS A 13 -17.41 5.96 -42.47
CA LYS A 13 -16.52 6.72 -43.37
C LYS A 13 -15.46 7.50 -42.52
N ASP A 14 -14.28 7.63 -43.06
CA ASP A 14 -13.26 8.51 -42.51
C ASP A 14 -13.56 9.96 -42.97
N VAL A 15 -13.82 10.84 -41.96
CA VAL A 15 -14.15 12.26 -42.17
C VAL A 15 -12.93 13.16 -42.11
N TYR A 16 -11.85 12.64 -41.53
CA TYR A 16 -10.51 13.23 -41.55
C TYR A 16 -9.50 12.08 -41.60
N GLU A 17 -8.46 12.23 -42.41
CA GLU A 17 -7.38 11.26 -42.53
C GLU A 17 -6.07 12.00 -42.77
N ASP A 18 -5.12 11.77 -41.85
CA ASP A 18 -3.75 12.22 -41.91
C ASP A 18 -2.92 11.23 -41.06
N PHE A 19 -1.99 11.67 -40.22
CA PHE A 19 -1.28 10.81 -39.25
C PHE A 19 -2.24 10.01 -38.38
N PHE A 20 -3.36 10.63 -37.98
CA PHE A 20 -4.49 9.96 -37.32
C PHE A 20 -5.75 10.07 -38.21
N ARG A 21 -6.76 9.21 -37.93
CA ARG A 21 -8.04 9.24 -38.61
C ARG A 21 -9.18 9.58 -37.66
N LEU A 22 -10.14 10.35 -38.15
CA LEU A 22 -11.40 10.57 -37.46
C LEU A 22 -12.51 9.86 -38.29
N ARG A 23 -13.09 8.82 -37.73
CA ARG A 23 -14.09 8.00 -38.35
C ARG A 23 -15.47 8.32 -37.85
N GLU A 24 -16.41 8.59 -38.80
CA GLU A 24 -17.82 8.68 -38.50
C GLU A 24 -18.47 7.29 -38.65
N VAL A 25 -19.27 6.88 -37.67
CA VAL A 25 -20.00 5.62 -37.68
C VAL A 25 -21.46 5.90 -37.35
N ILE A 26 -22.37 5.42 -38.21
CA ILE A 26 -23.82 5.40 -37.99
C ILE A 26 -24.25 3.97 -37.72
N PHE A 27 -24.83 3.73 -36.53
CA PHE A 27 -25.10 2.37 -36.07
C PHE A 27 -26.31 2.30 -35.12
N SER A 28 -26.82 1.07 -34.92
CA SER A 28 -27.75 0.72 -33.86
C SER A 28 -27.29 -0.58 -33.17
N TYR A 29 -27.78 -0.85 -31.95
CA TYR A 29 -27.42 -2.05 -31.20
C TYR A 29 -28.61 -2.60 -30.41
N GLY A 30 -28.53 -3.87 -30.01
CA GLY A 30 -29.56 -4.52 -29.21
C GLY A 30 -29.60 -4.02 -27.78
N LEU A 31 -30.76 -3.59 -27.30
CA LEU A 31 -31.03 -3.18 -25.93
C LEU A 31 -31.23 -4.39 -24.99
N PRO A 32 -31.12 -4.20 -23.65
CA PRO A 32 -31.34 -5.26 -22.66
C PRO A 32 -32.72 -5.92 -22.73
N ASP A 33 -33.75 -5.18 -23.19
CA ASP A 33 -35.12 -5.62 -23.32
C ASP A 33 -35.44 -6.30 -24.67
N GLY A 34 -34.41 -6.54 -25.50
CA GLY A 34 -34.53 -7.18 -26.80
C GLY A 34 -34.88 -6.26 -27.95
N ARG A 35 -35.20 -5.01 -27.71
CA ARG A 35 -35.43 -4.01 -28.77
C ARG A 35 -34.11 -3.54 -29.39
N ALA A 36 -34.16 -2.95 -30.56
CA ALA A 36 -33.05 -2.23 -31.18
C ALA A 36 -33.00 -0.78 -30.57
N SER A 37 -31.79 -0.25 -30.38
CA SER A 37 -31.62 1.17 -30.11
C SER A 37 -32.08 2.03 -31.29
N THR A 38 -32.32 3.30 -31.06
CA THR A 38 -32.37 4.28 -32.14
C THR A 38 -31.02 4.35 -32.85
N GLU A 39 -31.05 4.79 -34.10
CA GLU A 39 -29.83 5.06 -34.87
C GLU A 39 -28.98 6.12 -34.15
N GLN A 40 -27.73 5.86 -34.03
CA GLN A 40 -26.75 6.76 -33.36
C GLN A 40 -25.61 7.09 -34.34
N ARG A 41 -25.11 8.31 -34.21
CA ARG A 41 -23.93 8.80 -34.92
C ARG A 41 -22.82 9.06 -33.91
N ARG A 42 -21.62 8.50 -34.17
CA ARG A 42 -20.43 8.75 -33.33
C ARG A 42 -19.23 9.04 -34.21
N LEU A 43 -18.34 9.89 -33.65
CA LEU A 43 -17.01 10.07 -34.19
C LEU A 43 -16.05 9.25 -33.34
N VAL A 44 -15.19 8.48 -34.00
CA VAL A 44 -14.18 7.63 -33.36
C VAL A 44 -12.80 8.10 -33.83
N PHE A 45 -11.96 8.48 -32.86
CA PHE A 45 -10.57 8.82 -33.12
C PHE A 45 -9.74 7.53 -33.21
N GLU A 46 -9.19 7.29 -34.38
CA GLU A 46 -8.41 6.10 -34.71
C GLU A 46 -6.92 6.48 -34.80
N ARG A 47 -6.15 6.10 -33.75
CA ARG A 47 -4.72 6.39 -33.67
C ARG A 47 -3.84 5.13 -33.55
N GLY A 48 -4.43 3.95 -33.67
CA GLY A 48 -3.74 2.70 -33.40
C GLY A 48 -3.70 2.34 -31.90
N ASN A 49 -2.98 1.30 -31.59
CA ASN A 49 -2.73 0.86 -30.22
C ASN A 49 -1.40 1.40 -29.72
N SER A 50 -1.23 1.47 -28.40
CA SER A 50 0.02 1.90 -27.77
C SER A 50 0.45 0.94 -26.67
N VAL A 51 1.73 1.02 -26.31
CA VAL A 51 2.32 0.33 -25.16
C VAL A 51 2.68 1.33 -24.09
N GLY A 52 2.77 0.83 -22.85
CA GLY A 52 3.40 1.53 -21.75
C GLY A 52 4.30 0.56 -21.00
N VAL A 53 5.46 1.01 -20.49
CA VAL A 53 6.37 0.20 -19.70
C VAL A 53 6.74 0.91 -18.42
N LEU A 54 6.35 0.32 -17.29
CA LEU A 54 6.87 0.73 -15.98
C LEU A 54 8.22 0.05 -15.76
N LEU A 55 9.29 0.82 -15.77
CA LEU A 55 10.66 0.33 -15.74
C LEU A 55 11.30 0.56 -14.37
N LEU A 56 11.81 -0.52 -13.73
CA LEU A 56 12.49 -0.48 -12.44
C LEU A 56 13.97 -0.84 -12.59
N ASN A 57 14.86 0.07 -12.23
CA ASN A 57 16.28 -0.23 -12.14
C ASN A 57 16.59 -0.86 -10.77
N ARG A 58 17.07 -2.13 -10.78
CA ARG A 58 17.33 -2.91 -9.57
C ARG A 58 18.53 -2.45 -8.78
N ASP A 59 19.54 -1.88 -9.46
CA ASP A 59 20.79 -1.47 -8.81
C ASP A 59 20.57 -0.19 -7.99
N SER A 60 19.83 0.77 -8.55
CA SER A 60 19.46 2.03 -7.85
C SER A 60 18.19 1.92 -7.00
N GLY A 61 17.36 0.90 -7.23
CA GLY A 61 16.02 0.77 -6.63
C GLY A 61 15.02 1.83 -7.10
N LYS A 62 15.31 2.55 -8.20
CA LYS A 62 14.49 3.63 -8.72
C LYS A 62 13.75 3.23 -9.99
N LEU A 63 12.57 3.78 -10.17
CA LEU A 63 11.84 3.77 -11.43
C LEU A 63 12.56 4.68 -12.44
N VAL A 64 12.55 4.27 -13.70
CA VAL A 64 13.01 5.04 -14.84
C VAL A 64 11.77 5.46 -15.60
N LEU A 65 11.43 6.73 -15.54
CA LEU A 65 10.25 7.35 -16.13
C LEU A 65 10.69 8.38 -17.15
N VAL A 66 9.76 8.84 -17.97
CA VAL A 66 9.98 9.89 -18.97
C VAL A 66 9.18 11.13 -18.62
N LYS A 67 9.73 12.30 -18.93
CA LYS A 67 9.00 13.56 -18.88
C LYS A 67 8.96 14.15 -20.26
N GLN A 68 7.77 14.42 -20.76
CA GLN A 68 7.54 14.84 -22.13
C GLN A 68 6.47 15.93 -22.19
N PHE A 69 6.57 16.82 -23.18
CA PHE A 69 5.57 17.84 -23.44
C PHE A 69 4.36 17.24 -24.17
N ARG A 70 3.16 17.47 -23.65
CA ARG A 70 1.90 17.02 -24.21
C ARG A 70 0.96 18.21 -24.42
N ILE A 71 0.88 18.73 -25.64
CA ILE A 71 0.08 19.93 -25.98
C ILE A 71 -1.39 19.79 -25.53
N ALA A 72 -1.96 18.58 -25.54
CA ALA A 72 -3.32 18.34 -25.11
C ALA A 72 -3.56 18.57 -23.60
N THR A 73 -2.50 18.67 -22.81
CA THR A 73 -2.57 18.95 -21.36
C THR A 73 -2.14 20.38 -21.02
N TYR A 74 -1.74 21.16 -22.01
CA TYR A 74 -1.37 22.56 -21.81
C TYR A 74 -2.63 23.43 -21.66
N GLY A 75 -2.65 24.27 -20.64
CA GLY A 75 -3.77 25.16 -20.32
C GLY A 75 -4.34 24.89 -18.92
N ASP A 76 -5.31 25.68 -18.48
CA ASP A 76 -5.94 25.61 -17.17
C ASP A 76 -4.94 25.54 -15.98
N GLY A 77 -3.84 26.31 -16.10
CA GLY A 77 -2.77 26.37 -15.10
C GLY A 77 -1.74 25.24 -15.19
N ARG A 78 -1.79 24.41 -16.23
CA ARG A 78 -0.82 23.35 -16.51
C ARG A 78 0.19 23.80 -17.58
N ASP A 79 1.44 23.38 -17.42
CA ASP A 79 2.55 23.73 -18.33
C ASP A 79 2.73 22.74 -19.51
N GLY A 80 1.91 21.69 -19.57
CA GLY A 80 1.95 20.66 -20.61
C GLY A 80 3.03 19.60 -20.43
N TRP A 81 3.89 19.70 -19.42
CA TRP A 81 4.91 18.69 -19.13
C TRP A 81 4.38 17.58 -18.23
N MET A 82 4.40 16.35 -18.72
CA MET A 82 3.91 15.17 -18.00
C MET A 82 5.03 14.20 -17.67
N ILE A 83 4.97 13.62 -16.46
CA ILE A 83 5.77 12.45 -16.10
C ILE A 83 4.92 11.22 -16.42
N GLU A 84 5.45 10.35 -17.27
CA GLU A 84 4.77 9.18 -17.81
C GLU A 84 5.63 7.93 -17.65
N THR A 85 5.01 6.75 -17.83
CA THR A 85 5.76 5.54 -18.16
C THR A 85 6.41 5.72 -19.53
N VAL A 86 7.45 4.95 -19.85
CA VAL A 86 7.87 4.73 -21.25
C VAL A 86 6.63 4.37 -22.07
N ALA A 87 6.44 4.97 -23.24
CA ALA A 87 5.22 4.73 -24.03
C ALA A 87 5.42 5.08 -25.50
N GLY A 88 4.87 4.22 -26.38
CA GLY A 88 4.87 4.49 -27.81
C GLY A 88 3.80 3.72 -28.57
N ILE A 89 3.72 3.95 -29.86
CA ILE A 89 2.73 3.37 -30.76
C ILE A 89 3.18 1.96 -31.18
N VAL A 90 2.25 1.02 -31.19
CA VAL A 90 2.46 -0.30 -31.81
C VAL A 90 2.40 -0.14 -33.33
N GLU A 91 3.51 -0.34 -34.01
CA GLU A 91 3.61 -0.19 -35.44
C GLU A 91 2.84 -1.27 -36.21
N LYS A 92 2.58 -1.01 -37.48
CA LYS A 92 1.84 -1.96 -38.33
C LYS A 92 2.63 -3.26 -38.52
N GLY A 93 2.06 -4.36 -38.04
CA GLY A 93 2.70 -5.70 -38.12
C GLY A 93 3.59 -6.01 -36.91
N GLU A 94 3.74 -5.07 -35.97
CA GLU A 94 4.48 -5.26 -34.72
C GLU A 94 3.57 -5.84 -33.63
N GLY A 95 4.14 -6.69 -32.76
CA GLY A 95 3.45 -7.15 -31.57
C GLY A 95 3.65 -6.18 -30.39
N PRO A 96 2.69 -6.06 -29.45
CA PRO A 96 2.83 -5.14 -28.33
C PRO A 96 4.07 -5.38 -27.45
N GLU A 97 4.51 -6.64 -27.25
CA GLU A 97 5.74 -6.96 -26.51
C GLU A 97 6.98 -6.42 -27.24
N THR A 98 7.02 -6.52 -28.58
CA THR A 98 8.14 -6.01 -29.40
C THR A 98 8.20 -4.50 -29.35
N ALA A 99 7.04 -3.83 -29.49
CA ALA A 99 6.93 -2.38 -29.33
C ALA A 99 7.43 -1.92 -27.94
N ALA A 100 7.05 -2.60 -26.87
CA ALA A 100 7.49 -2.29 -25.53
C ALA A 100 9.03 -2.36 -25.36
N ILE A 101 9.67 -3.35 -26.00
CA ILE A 101 11.14 -3.50 -25.99
C ILE A 101 11.80 -2.38 -26.80
N ARG A 102 11.30 -2.07 -27.98
CA ARG A 102 11.81 -1.02 -28.87
C ARG A 102 11.71 0.35 -28.19
N GLU A 103 10.51 0.74 -27.75
CA GLU A 103 10.27 2.05 -27.10
C GLU A 103 11.09 2.23 -25.82
N THR A 104 11.27 1.16 -25.02
CA THR A 104 12.13 1.23 -23.84
C THR A 104 13.57 1.56 -24.21
N MET A 105 14.07 0.97 -25.30
CA MET A 105 15.42 1.24 -25.77
C MET A 105 15.54 2.67 -26.32
N GLU A 106 14.59 3.13 -27.11
CA GLU A 106 14.59 4.43 -27.75
C GLU A 106 14.48 5.57 -26.72
N GLU A 107 13.52 5.50 -25.81
CA GLU A 107 13.29 6.57 -24.83
C GLU A 107 14.28 6.55 -23.66
N THR A 108 14.73 5.37 -23.21
CA THR A 108 15.54 5.27 -21.98
C THR A 108 16.97 4.77 -22.19
N GLY A 109 17.26 4.20 -23.34
CA GLY A 109 18.52 3.54 -23.63
C GLY A 109 18.74 2.21 -22.93
N TYR A 110 17.73 1.64 -22.26
CA TYR A 110 17.81 0.35 -21.60
C TYR A 110 17.30 -0.78 -22.50
N GLN A 111 18.08 -1.83 -22.62
CA GLN A 111 17.67 -3.08 -23.26
C GLN A 111 16.92 -3.94 -22.25
N ILE A 112 15.64 -4.23 -22.50
CA ILE A 112 14.86 -5.15 -21.68
C ILE A 112 14.69 -6.51 -22.36
N GLY A 113 14.49 -7.55 -21.56
CA GLY A 113 14.03 -8.85 -22.01
C GLY A 113 12.50 -8.86 -22.16
N LYS A 114 11.88 -10.03 -22.07
CA LYS A 114 10.42 -10.19 -22.15
C LYS A 114 9.77 -9.44 -20.98
N PRO A 115 8.94 -8.40 -21.25
CA PRO A 115 8.27 -7.65 -20.20
C PRO A 115 7.09 -8.43 -19.59
N THR A 116 6.76 -8.14 -18.35
CA THR A 116 5.62 -8.73 -17.63
C THR A 116 4.37 -7.91 -17.90
N PRO A 117 3.26 -8.49 -18.39
CA PRO A 117 2.02 -7.74 -18.61
C PRO A 117 1.39 -7.31 -17.28
N ILE A 118 0.97 -6.05 -17.21
CA ILE A 118 0.22 -5.47 -16.08
C ILE A 118 -1.28 -5.46 -16.40
N ALA A 119 -1.66 -4.78 -17.50
CA ALA A 119 -3.04 -4.59 -17.90
C ALA A 119 -3.15 -4.29 -19.40
N THR A 120 -4.33 -4.54 -19.96
CA THR A 120 -4.74 -4.03 -21.27
C THR A 120 -6.06 -3.32 -21.12
N PHE A 121 -6.14 -2.07 -21.57
CA PHE A 121 -7.33 -1.24 -21.40
C PHE A 121 -7.51 -0.26 -22.56
N PHE A 122 -8.72 0.26 -22.72
CA PHE A 122 -8.99 1.35 -23.65
C PHE A 122 -8.63 2.69 -22.98
N SER A 123 -7.97 3.58 -23.71
CA SER A 123 -7.58 4.90 -23.17
C SER A 123 -8.81 5.78 -22.89
N SER A 124 -9.75 5.83 -23.80
CA SER A 124 -11.02 6.56 -23.66
C SER A 124 -12.11 5.97 -24.60
N PRO A 125 -12.81 4.88 -24.20
CA PRO A 125 -13.70 4.11 -25.08
C PRO A 125 -14.95 4.89 -25.54
N GLY A 126 -15.18 6.08 -25.00
CA GLY A 126 -16.22 6.99 -25.46
C GLY A 126 -15.89 7.71 -26.76
N GLY A 127 -14.61 7.80 -27.15
CA GLY A 127 -14.18 8.59 -28.31
C GLY A 127 -13.04 7.99 -29.12
N THR A 128 -12.31 7.02 -28.60
CA THR A 128 -11.20 6.37 -29.32
C THR A 128 -11.24 4.86 -29.19
N SER A 129 -10.73 4.18 -30.24
CA SER A 129 -10.53 2.73 -30.27
C SER A 129 -9.18 2.31 -29.68
N GLU A 130 -8.33 3.24 -29.31
CA GLU A 130 -6.98 2.96 -28.79
C GLU A 130 -7.01 2.03 -27.58
N ARG A 131 -6.23 0.94 -27.66
CA ARG A 131 -5.93 0.07 -26.54
C ARG A 131 -4.49 0.27 -26.11
N ILE A 132 -4.29 0.39 -24.80
CA ILE A 132 -2.98 0.48 -24.19
C ILE A 132 -2.61 -0.87 -23.59
N PHE A 133 -1.43 -1.38 -23.96
CA PHE A 133 -0.83 -2.59 -23.39
C PHE A 133 0.24 -2.16 -22.41
N LEU A 134 -0.06 -2.25 -21.12
CA LEU A 134 0.83 -1.82 -20.04
C LEU A 134 1.64 -3.00 -19.53
N TYR A 135 2.96 -2.82 -19.45
CA TYR A 135 3.94 -3.80 -19.02
C TYR A 135 4.79 -3.30 -17.86
N PHE A 136 5.44 -4.25 -17.19
CA PHE A 136 6.51 -4.02 -16.23
C PHE A 136 7.78 -4.68 -16.70
N ALA A 137 8.93 -4.01 -16.50
CA ALA A 137 10.24 -4.59 -16.73
C ALA A 137 11.24 -4.16 -15.64
N GLU A 138 12.23 -5.03 -15.39
CA GLU A 138 13.34 -4.74 -14.49
C GLU A 138 14.62 -4.68 -15.31
N VAL A 139 15.48 -3.71 -14.97
CA VAL A 139 16.81 -3.54 -15.59
C VAL A 139 17.88 -3.33 -14.52
N ARG A 140 19.11 -3.45 -14.93
CA ARG A 140 20.32 -3.07 -14.17
C ARG A 140 21.07 -1.98 -14.91
N ASP A 141 22.00 -1.32 -14.25
CA ASP A 141 22.85 -0.30 -14.92
C ASP A 141 23.64 -0.90 -16.11
N ALA A 142 24.01 -2.18 -16.01
CA ALA A 142 24.68 -2.92 -17.09
C ALA A 142 23.81 -3.15 -18.34
N ASP A 143 22.49 -2.99 -18.27
CA ASP A 143 21.56 -3.16 -19.39
C ASP A 143 21.41 -1.89 -20.23
N LYS A 144 22.03 -0.78 -19.81
CA LYS A 144 22.01 0.47 -20.56
C LYS A 144 22.92 0.39 -21.77
N ARG A 145 22.37 0.61 -22.99
CA ARG A 145 23.05 0.51 -24.30
C ARG A 145 23.18 1.85 -25.02
N GLY A 146 22.37 2.83 -24.63
CA GLY A 146 22.34 4.14 -25.28
C GLY A 146 21.96 5.26 -24.32
N PRO A 147 21.99 6.53 -24.80
CA PRO A 147 21.59 7.69 -24.01
C PRO A 147 20.10 7.66 -23.65
N GLY A 148 19.24 7.15 -24.54
CA GLY A 148 17.79 7.38 -24.51
C GLY A 148 17.45 8.82 -24.95
N GLY A 149 16.22 9.24 -24.72
CA GLY A 149 15.77 10.59 -25.02
C GLY A 149 14.78 10.68 -26.18
N GLY A 150 14.38 9.55 -26.78
CA GLY A 150 13.52 9.51 -27.95
C GLY A 150 14.23 9.99 -29.21
N ASP A 151 13.47 10.44 -30.20
CA ASP A 151 13.99 11.10 -31.38
C ASP A 151 14.22 12.62 -31.19
N GLU A 152 14.77 13.30 -32.22
CA GLU A 152 15.11 14.72 -32.12
C GLU A 152 13.88 15.64 -31.94
N GLU A 153 12.67 15.18 -32.27
CA GLU A 153 11.42 15.95 -32.17
C GLU A 153 10.71 15.77 -30.82
N GLU A 154 11.01 14.70 -30.06
CA GLU A 154 10.26 14.34 -28.85
C GLU A 154 10.74 15.02 -27.58
N ALA A 155 11.98 15.45 -27.47
CA ALA A 155 12.58 16.15 -26.31
C ALA A 155 12.27 15.47 -24.96
N ILE A 156 12.52 14.16 -24.86
CA ILE A 156 12.25 13.35 -23.67
C ILE A 156 13.32 13.55 -22.60
N GLU A 157 12.91 13.89 -21.38
CA GLU A 157 13.75 13.93 -20.19
C GLU A 157 13.58 12.63 -19.37
N ILE A 158 14.67 11.96 -19.02
CA ILE A 158 14.62 10.76 -18.15
C ILE A 158 14.54 11.20 -16.69
N VAL A 159 13.44 10.83 -16.01
CA VAL A 159 13.20 11.11 -14.60
C VAL A 159 13.38 9.83 -13.79
N ARG A 160 14.02 9.95 -12.63
CA ARG A 160 14.19 8.82 -11.69
C ARG A 160 13.57 9.15 -10.34
N MET A 161 12.66 8.29 -9.89
CA MET A 161 12.08 8.38 -8.55
C MET A 161 11.97 6.99 -7.90
N THR A 162 11.94 6.95 -6.60
CA THR A 162 11.70 5.68 -5.89
C THR A 162 10.24 5.25 -6.04
N PRO A 163 9.93 3.94 -5.93
CA PRO A 163 8.54 3.48 -5.87
C PRO A 163 7.72 4.21 -4.80
N ASP A 164 8.30 4.45 -3.62
CA ASP A 164 7.61 5.15 -2.52
C ASP A 164 7.25 6.60 -2.88
N GLU A 165 8.15 7.34 -3.56
CA GLU A 165 7.87 8.70 -4.05
C GLU A 165 6.73 8.69 -5.07
N LEU A 166 6.70 7.70 -5.98
CA LEU A 166 5.59 7.54 -6.93
C LEU A 166 4.28 7.26 -6.21
N PHE A 167 4.27 6.32 -5.25
CA PHE A 167 3.06 5.97 -4.50
C PHE A 167 2.50 7.17 -3.72
N GLU A 168 3.38 8.00 -3.15
CA GLU A 168 2.99 9.24 -2.48
C GLU A 168 2.35 10.22 -3.47
N GLN A 169 2.98 10.46 -4.62
CA GLN A 169 2.45 11.37 -5.65
C GLN A 169 1.09 10.90 -6.20
N VAL A 170 0.90 9.59 -6.40
CA VAL A 170 -0.39 9.03 -6.83
C VAL A 170 -1.48 9.24 -5.76
N ARG A 171 -1.16 8.99 -4.47
CA ARG A 171 -2.13 9.21 -3.38
C ARG A 171 -2.52 10.68 -3.21
N GLU A 172 -1.61 11.59 -3.48
CA GLU A 172 -1.84 13.04 -3.41
C GLU A 172 -2.50 13.61 -4.68
N GLY A 173 -2.76 12.78 -5.69
CA GLY A 173 -3.38 13.20 -6.95
C GLY A 173 -2.47 14.08 -7.81
N ARG A 174 -1.15 13.95 -7.68
CA ARG A 174 -0.15 14.70 -8.45
C ARG A 174 0.32 14.01 -9.73
N VAL A 175 -0.20 12.82 -10.01
CA VAL A 175 0.08 12.05 -11.22
C VAL A 175 -1.15 12.05 -12.10
N ASP A 176 -1.01 12.48 -13.34
CA ASP A 176 -2.10 12.60 -14.32
C ASP A 176 -2.06 11.50 -15.40
N ASP A 177 -0.95 10.76 -15.55
CA ASP A 177 -0.85 9.68 -16.52
C ASP A 177 -1.53 8.39 -16.00
N PRO A 178 -2.61 7.92 -16.64
CA PRO A 178 -3.31 6.72 -16.21
C PRO A 178 -2.45 5.46 -16.27
N LYS A 179 -1.51 5.35 -17.21
CA LYS A 179 -0.57 4.23 -17.31
C LYS A 179 0.30 4.15 -16.05
N LEU A 180 0.82 5.31 -15.61
CA LEU A 180 1.67 5.43 -14.43
C LEU A 180 0.86 5.17 -13.15
N ILE A 181 -0.39 5.65 -13.06
CA ILE A 181 -1.29 5.38 -11.92
C ILE A 181 -1.59 3.89 -11.80
N ILE A 182 -2.00 3.23 -12.89
CA ILE A 182 -2.29 1.78 -12.91
C ILE A 182 -1.03 0.98 -12.57
N GLY A 183 0.11 1.37 -13.17
CA GLY A 183 1.42 0.77 -12.92
C GLY A 183 1.86 0.89 -11.46
N ALA A 184 1.62 2.05 -10.82
CA ALA A 184 1.94 2.28 -9.42
C ALA A 184 1.15 1.35 -8.49
N TYR A 185 -0.17 1.25 -8.65
CA TYR A 185 -1.00 0.33 -7.85
C TYR A 185 -0.60 -1.14 -8.05
N TRP A 186 -0.32 -1.53 -9.29
CA TRP A 186 0.16 -2.87 -9.58
C TRP A 186 1.53 -3.13 -8.92
N LEU A 187 2.46 -2.17 -9.05
CA LEU A 187 3.80 -2.29 -8.47
C LEU A 187 3.75 -2.37 -6.95
N GLU A 188 2.94 -1.57 -6.29
CA GLU A 188 2.75 -1.62 -4.84
C GLU A 188 2.29 -3.01 -4.39
N GLN A 189 1.33 -3.61 -5.09
CA GLN A 189 0.89 -4.99 -4.85
C GLN A 189 1.99 -6.02 -5.18
N HIS A 190 2.68 -5.84 -6.29
CA HIS A 190 3.73 -6.74 -6.75
C HIS A 190 4.93 -6.76 -5.80
N LEU A 191 5.40 -5.60 -5.35
CA LEU A 191 6.44 -5.48 -4.33
C LEU A 191 5.98 -6.04 -2.98
N SER A 192 4.73 -5.84 -2.63
CA SER A 192 4.15 -6.42 -1.41
C SER A 192 4.02 -7.94 -1.49
N ALA A 193 3.72 -8.49 -2.67
CA ALA A 193 3.66 -9.94 -2.89
C ALA A 193 5.06 -10.60 -2.90
N ARG A 194 6.09 -9.89 -3.37
CA ARG A 194 7.51 -10.31 -3.30
C ARG A 194 8.12 -10.16 -1.91
N ARG A 195 7.45 -9.47 -0.98
CA ARG A 195 7.80 -9.48 0.44
C ARG A 195 7.42 -10.85 1.00
N GLU A 196 8.29 -11.85 0.78
CA GLU A 196 8.17 -13.07 1.58
C GLU A 196 8.23 -12.67 3.05
N PRO A 197 7.23 -13.07 3.86
CA PRO A 197 7.31 -12.79 5.28
C PRO A 197 8.59 -13.44 5.80
N LEU A 198 9.38 -12.66 6.52
CA LEU A 198 10.58 -13.17 7.19
C LEU A 198 10.21 -14.43 7.98
N GLY A 199 11.13 -15.38 8.05
CA GLY A 199 11.02 -16.51 8.96
C GLY A 199 10.79 -16.02 10.39
N ARG A 200 10.16 -16.84 11.21
CA ARG A 200 9.84 -16.51 12.61
C ARG A 200 11.12 -16.32 13.42
N SER A 201 11.37 -15.12 13.90
CA SER A 201 12.40 -14.85 14.88
C SER A 201 11.94 -13.78 15.86
N THR A 202 12.56 -13.75 17.03
CA THR A 202 12.34 -12.71 18.03
C THR A 202 13.70 -12.11 18.35
N VAL A 203 13.81 -10.80 18.24
CA VAL A 203 15.01 -10.05 18.60
C VAL A 203 14.68 -9.17 19.79
N LYS A 204 15.52 -9.23 20.84
CA LYS A 204 15.32 -8.52 22.11
C LYS A 204 16.52 -7.68 22.48
N TYR A 205 16.24 -6.56 23.07
CA TYR A 205 17.24 -5.67 23.66
C TYR A 205 16.80 -5.30 25.08
N ALA A 206 17.66 -5.56 26.05
CA ALA A 206 17.41 -5.20 27.45
C ALA A 206 17.57 -3.70 27.68
N MET A 207 16.70 -3.13 28.46
CA MET A 207 16.78 -1.74 28.90
C MET A 207 17.85 -1.57 29.99
N LYS A 208 18.90 -0.76 29.74
CA LYS A 208 19.86 -0.43 30.79
C LYS A 208 19.20 0.49 31.84
N GLY A 209 19.33 0.11 33.07
CA GLY A 209 18.70 0.84 34.21
C GLY A 209 17.26 0.44 34.51
N CYS A 210 16.67 -0.46 33.74
CA CYS A 210 15.29 -0.98 33.94
C CYS A 210 15.30 -2.52 33.92
N PRO A 211 15.67 -3.20 34.99
CA PRO A 211 15.87 -4.63 35.05
C PRO A 211 14.60 -5.40 34.66
N GLY A 212 14.74 -6.40 33.79
CA GLY A 212 13.63 -7.24 33.32
C GLY A 212 12.77 -6.64 32.22
N GLN A 213 13.07 -5.43 31.75
CA GLN A 213 12.36 -4.80 30.65
C GLN A 213 13.15 -4.91 29.35
N THR A 214 12.44 -5.25 28.26
CA THR A 214 13.01 -5.41 26.92
C THR A 214 12.18 -4.72 25.85
N VAL A 215 12.86 -4.15 24.86
CA VAL A 215 12.27 -3.65 23.62
C VAL A 215 12.81 -4.49 22.47
N GLY A 216 11.99 -4.83 21.50
CA GLY A 216 12.46 -5.64 20.38
C GLY A 216 11.43 -5.78 19.28
N TYR A 217 11.63 -6.74 18.41
CA TYR A 217 10.67 -7.03 17.33
C TYR A 217 10.53 -8.53 17.10
N LYS A 218 9.38 -8.90 16.54
CA LYS A 218 9.11 -10.24 16.03
C LYS A 218 9.00 -10.18 14.52
N THR A 219 9.68 -11.10 13.81
CA THR A 219 9.67 -11.13 12.35
C THR A 219 8.54 -12.00 11.82
N GLY A 220 8.09 -11.68 10.60
CA GLY A 220 7.11 -12.45 9.85
C GLY A 220 5.68 -11.98 10.02
N ASN A 221 4.73 -12.82 9.61
CA ASN A 221 3.31 -12.49 9.66
C ASN A 221 2.80 -12.46 11.10
N ILE A 222 2.00 -11.44 11.46
CA ILE A 222 1.36 -11.35 12.77
C ILE A 222 0.54 -12.61 13.12
N ALA A 223 -0.04 -13.26 12.10
CA ALA A 223 -0.76 -14.52 12.27
C ALA A 223 0.08 -15.64 12.94
N ASN A 224 1.39 -15.53 12.85
CA ASN A 224 2.33 -16.49 13.39
C ASN A 224 2.89 -16.12 14.76
N VAL A 225 2.50 -14.98 15.31
CA VAL A 225 2.95 -14.53 16.64
C VAL A 225 2.14 -15.23 17.73
N GLU A 226 2.82 -15.73 18.75
CA GLU A 226 2.25 -16.40 19.91
C GLU A 226 2.89 -15.89 21.21
N GLY A 227 2.20 -16.08 22.34
CA GLY A 227 2.71 -15.81 23.67
C GLY A 227 2.84 -14.31 24.01
N VAL A 228 2.20 -13.42 23.27
CA VAL A 228 2.15 -12.00 23.59
C VAL A 228 0.76 -11.63 24.09
N HIS A 229 0.68 -11.05 25.29
CA HIS A 229 -0.59 -10.84 26.01
C HIS A 229 -1.50 -9.80 25.38
N VAL A 230 -0.93 -8.71 24.87
CA VAL A 230 -1.70 -7.58 24.29
C VAL A 230 -1.28 -7.39 22.85
N TRP A 231 -2.25 -7.35 21.93
CA TRP A 231 -2.01 -6.97 20.54
C TRP A 231 -2.63 -5.61 20.27
N VAL A 232 -1.90 -4.81 19.51
CA VAL A 232 -2.37 -3.49 19.08
C VAL A 232 -2.87 -3.57 17.66
N ASN A 233 -4.05 -3.00 17.43
CA ASN A 233 -4.67 -2.84 16.14
C ASN A 233 -4.71 -1.37 15.75
N SER A 234 -4.16 -1.04 14.58
CA SER A 234 -4.22 0.30 13.99
C SER A 234 -5.55 0.52 13.29
N GLU A 235 -6.25 1.57 13.66
CA GLU A 235 -7.55 1.93 13.09
C GLU A 235 -7.56 3.37 12.59
N ASN A 236 -8.57 3.69 11.78
CA ASN A 236 -8.93 5.05 11.43
C ASN A 236 -9.84 5.70 12.50
N GLU A 237 -10.22 6.96 12.29
CA GLU A 237 -11.10 7.71 13.21
C GLU A 237 -12.51 7.10 13.34
N ASP A 238 -12.99 6.33 12.37
CA ASP A 238 -14.29 5.64 12.43
C ASP A 238 -14.22 4.34 13.24
N MET A 239 -13.03 3.85 13.58
CA MET A 239 -12.82 2.57 14.26
C MET A 239 -13.51 1.37 13.56
N MET A 240 -13.61 1.46 12.23
CA MET A 240 -14.17 0.39 11.40
C MET A 240 -13.04 -0.52 10.97
N MET A 241 -12.97 -1.71 11.54
CA MET A 241 -11.97 -2.69 11.15
C MET A 241 -12.02 -2.97 9.65
N ASP A 242 -10.86 -3.20 9.05
CA ASP A 242 -10.73 -3.56 7.64
C ASP A 242 -11.53 -4.83 7.28
N ARG A 243 -11.70 -5.11 5.98
CA ARG A 243 -12.45 -6.27 5.50
C ARG A 243 -11.86 -7.56 6.07
N LEU A 244 -12.71 -8.56 6.32
CA LEU A 244 -12.32 -9.88 6.85
C LEU A 244 -11.26 -10.59 6.01
N ILE A 245 -11.28 -10.35 4.70
CA ILE A 245 -10.30 -10.87 3.75
C ILE A 245 -9.46 -9.70 3.27
N GLY A 246 -8.32 -9.47 3.92
CA GLY A 246 -7.38 -8.40 3.60
C GLY A 246 -5.97 -8.76 4.03
N ARG A 247 -4.99 -8.00 3.55
CA ARG A 247 -3.57 -8.19 3.90
C ARG A 247 -3.12 -7.29 5.05
N THR A 248 -3.99 -6.41 5.54
CA THR A 248 -3.69 -5.49 6.63
C THR A 248 -3.63 -6.21 7.98
N ILE A 249 -2.99 -5.58 8.94
CA ILE A 249 -2.95 -6.10 10.32
C ILE A 249 -4.34 -6.15 10.92
N SER A 250 -5.18 -5.13 10.67
CA SER A 250 -6.57 -5.07 11.11
C SER A 250 -7.37 -6.26 10.57
N ALA A 251 -7.26 -6.55 9.26
CA ALA A 251 -7.90 -7.71 8.63
C ALA A 251 -7.43 -9.05 9.26
N ASN A 252 -6.12 -9.19 9.49
CA ASN A 252 -5.56 -10.39 10.12
C ASN A 252 -6.07 -10.58 11.56
N ILE A 253 -6.06 -9.53 12.38
CA ILE A 253 -6.56 -9.59 13.76
C ILE A 253 -8.05 -9.94 13.77
N ARG A 254 -8.84 -9.31 12.90
CA ARG A 254 -10.28 -9.57 12.74
C ARG A 254 -10.55 -11.01 12.36
N TYR A 255 -9.88 -11.52 11.31
CA TYR A 255 -10.04 -12.90 10.84
C TYR A 255 -9.59 -13.94 11.87
N LEU A 256 -8.44 -13.72 12.52
CA LEU A 256 -7.88 -14.65 13.51
C LEU A 256 -8.65 -14.68 14.81
N GLY A 257 -9.25 -13.55 15.20
CA GLY A 257 -10.05 -13.43 16.42
C GLY A 257 -11.51 -13.85 16.25
N ALA A 258 -11.98 -14.04 15.00
CA ALA A 258 -13.33 -14.45 14.71
C ALA A 258 -13.59 -15.91 15.15
N GLU A 259 -14.81 -16.21 15.55
CA GLU A 259 -15.27 -17.58 15.80
C GLU A 259 -15.53 -18.27 14.46
N LYS A 260 -15.03 -19.53 14.33
CA LYS A 260 -15.12 -20.31 13.10
C LYS A 260 -15.76 -21.67 13.35
N ASP A 261 -16.40 -22.20 12.30
CA ASP A 261 -16.88 -23.59 12.31
C ASP A 261 -15.72 -24.58 12.02
N GLY A 262 -16.04 -25.88 12.08
CA GLY A 262 -15.06 -26.94 11.80
C GLY A 262 -14.51 -26.95 10.36
N GLN A 263 -15.09 -26.17 9.45
CA GLN A 263 -14.64 -26.00 8.06
C GLN A 263 -13.85 -24.71 7.87
N GLY A 264 -13.70 -23.89 8.92
CA GLY A 264 -12.98 -22.61 8.87
C GLY A 264 -13.81 -21.41 8.42
N ASN A 265 -15.14 -21.58 8.21
CA ASN A 265 -16.02 -20.46 7.89
C ASN A 265 -16.31 -19.64 9.16
N ILE A 266 -16.39 -18.33 9.01
CA ILE A 266 -16.67 -17.43 10.12
C ILE A 266 -18.13 -17.57 10.53
N ARG A 267 -18.35 -17.89 11.81
CA ARG A 267 -19.66 -17.91 12.46
C ARG A 267 -19.98 -16.58 13.12
N GLU A 268 -18.97 -15.99 13.77
CA GLU A 268 -19.13 -14.71 14.43
C GLU A 268 -17.88 -13.85 14.26
N ASP A 269 -18.08 -12.59 13.90
CA ASP A 269 -17.04 -11.58 13.80
C ASP A 269 -16.76 -10.94 15.17
N THR A 270 -16.23 -11.75 16.07
CA THR A 270 -16.14 -11.48 17.51
C THR A 270 -15.45 -10.14 17.81
N ILE A 271 -14.30 -9.87 17.15
CA ILE A 271 -13.50 -8.66 17.44
C ILE A 271 -14.20 -7.40 16.95
N ALA A 272 -14.70 -7.41 15.70
CA ALA A 272 -15.39 -6.25 15.16
C ALA A 272 -16.70 -5.95 15.91
N ASN A 273 -17.46 -6.98 16.27
CA ASN A 273 -18.67 -6.83 17.08
C ASN A 273 -18.37 -6.25 18.47
N ALA A 274 -17.28 -6.73 19.12
CA ALA A 274 -16.84 -6.20 20.42
C ALA A 274 -16.40 -4.73 20.31
N LEU A 275 -15.67 -4.37 19.26
CA LEU A 275 -15.24 -2.99 19.01
C LEU A 275 -16.44 -2.08 18.74
N HIS A 276 -17.38 -2.51 17.90
CA HIS A 276 -18.60 -1.75 17.62
C HIS A 276 -19.44 -1.53 18.89
N LYS A 277 -19.58 -2.56 19.72
CA LYS A 277 -20.26 -2.43 21.02
C LYS A 277 -19.55 -1.45 21.96
N ALA A 278 -18.21 -1.46 22.00
CA ALA A 278 -17.43 -0.56 22.84
C ALA A 278 -17.46 0.90 22.35
N LEU A 279 -17.59 1.11 21.05
CA LEU A 279 -17.80 2.44 20.44
C LEU A 279 -19.15 3.04 20.84
N GLY A 280 -20.20 2.22 20.96
CA GLY A 280 -21.56 2.65 21.25
C GLY A 280 -22.11 3.57 20.16
N ARG A 281 -22.55 4.80 20.51
CA ARG A 281 -23.10 5.76 19.55
C ARG A 281 -22.06 6.69 18.92
N ARG A 282 -20.77 6.49 19.20
CA ARG A 282 -19.71 7.33 18.63
C ARG A 282 -19.49 6.96 17.16
N LEU A 283 -19.63 7.94 16.27
CA LEU A 283 -19.37 7.75 14.84
C LEU A 283 -17.90 7.93 14.49
N GLN A 284 -17.20 8.77 15.26
CA GLN A 284 -15.76 9.03 15.11
C GLN A 284 -15.10 9.23 16.47
N VAL A 285 -13.81 8.98 16.52
CA VAL A 285 -12.96 9.21 17.68
C VAL A 285 -11.75 10.07 17.30
N ARG A 286 -11.10 10.69 18.29
CA ARG A 286 -9.86 11.46 18.05
C ARG A 286 -8.67 10.51 17.87
N ILE A 287 -7.69 10.94 17.07
CA ILE A 287 -6.41 10.25 16.96
C ILE A 287 -5.78 10.07 18.35
N GLY A 288 -5.24 8.86 18.61
CA GLY A 288 -4.73 8.45 19.92
C GLY A 288 -5.79 7.87 20.86
N THR A 289 -7.08 7.86 20.47
CA THR A 289 -8.10 7.13 21.23
C THR A 289 -7.80 5.64 21.20
N VAL A 290 -7.78 5.01 22.37
CA VAL A 290 -7.57 3.56 22.55
C VAL A 290 -8.86 2.93 23.05
N ILE A 291 -9.33 1.90 22.35
CA ILE A 291 -10.49 1.09 22.77
C ILE A 291 -10.00 -0.35 22.96
N GLU A 292 -10.34 -0.93 24.13
CA GLU A 292 -9.99 -2.31 24.45
C GLU A 292 -11.14 -3.25 24.11
N THR A 293 -10.81 -4.42 23.52
CA THR A 293 -11.72 -5.55 23.34
C THR A 293 -11.11 -6.84 23.85
N GLU A 294 -11.94 -7.85 24.02
CA GLU A 294 -11.48 -9.22 24.22
C GLU A 294 -10.79 -9.74 22.96
N ALA A 295 -9.96 -10.76 23.12
CA ALA A 295 -9.13 -11.30 22.03
C ALA A 295 -9.85 -12.36 21.18
N GLY A 296 -11.08 -12.75 21.52
CA GLY A 296 -11.82 -13.81 20.81
C GLY A 296 -11.00 -15.09 20.66
N ALA A 297 -11.00 -15.69 19.48
CA ALA A 297 -10.25 -16.91 19.18
C ALA A 297 -8.71 -16.74 19.29
N LEU A 298 -8.17 -15.53 19.30
CA LEU A 298 -6.74 -15.26 19.54
C LEU A 298 -6.28 -15.66 20.94
N THR A 299 -7.19 -15.91 21.89
CA THR A 299 -6.84 -16.47 23.21
C THR A 299 -6.07 -17.79 23.09
N ALA A 300 -6.31 -18.61 22.08
CA ALA A 300 -5.56 -19.83 21.79
C ALA A 300 -4.07 -19.56 21.49
N LYS A 301 -3.70 -18.33 21.10
CA LYS A 301 -2.31 -17.87 20.88
C LYS A 301 -1.69 -17.18 22.09
N GLY A 302 -2.39 -17.16 23.22
CA GLY A 302 -1.96 -16.48 24.43
C GLY A 302 -2.27 -14.98 24.46
N VAL A 303 -3.05 -14.46 23.50
CA VAL A 303 -3.50 -13.08 23.48
C VAL A 303 -4.65 -12.92 24.48
N ARG A 304 -4.55 -11.92 25.35
CA ARG A 304 -5.58 -11.66 26.38
C ARG A 304 -6.55 -10.57 25.98
N ARG A 305 -6.06 -9.60 25.21
CA ARG A 305 -6.85 -8.45 24.75
C ARG A 305 -6.28 -7.79 23.50
N ILE A 306 -7.13 -7.08 22.79
CA ILE A 306 -6.77 -6.22 21.67
C ILE A 306 -6.96 -4.76 22.07
N LEU A 307 -5.98 -3.92 21.78
CA LEU A 307 -6.09 -2.47 21.88
C LEU A 307 -6.22 -1.88 20.50
N HIS A 308 -7.38 -1.36 20.17
CA HIS A 308 -7.63 -0.64 18.93
C HIS A 308 -7.26 0.83 19.14
N VAL A 309 -6.36 1.36 18.34
CA VAL A 309 -5.90 2.74 18.43
C VAL A 309 -6.15 3.48 17.13
N ALA A 310 -6.82 4.64 17.20
CA ALA A 310 -6.99 5.53 16.05
C ALA A 310 -5.65 6.17 15.70
N THR A 311 -5.07 5.83 14.55
CA THR A 311 -3.74 6.27 14.12
C THR A 311 -3.74 7.02 12.82
N VAL A 312 -4.79 6.90 12.01
CA VAL A 312 -4.90 7.51 10.69
C VAL A 312 -6.19 8.30 10.54
N ARG A 313 -6.10 9.46 9.87
CA ARG A 313 -7.26 10.29 9.53
C ARG A 313 -7.83 9.86 8.19
N ILE A 314 -9.13 9.96 8.05
CA ILE A 314 -9.81 9.82 6.76
C ILE A 314 -9.70 11.15 6.03
N VAL A 315 -9.16 11.14 4.79
CA VAL A 315 -8.99 12.33 3.96
C VAL A 315 -9.76 12.19 2.64
N GLY A 316 -10.53 13.21 2.31
CA GLY A 316 -11.29 13.28 1.07
C GLY A 316 -12.51 12.36 0.99
N ALA A 317 -13.30 12.52 -0.07
CA ALA A 317 -14.54 11.76 -0.31
C ALA A 317 -14.28 10.26 -0.65
N GLY A 318 -13.06 9.89 -1.03
CA GLY A 318 -12.66 8.53 -1.41
C GLY A 318 -12.25 7.62 -0.24
N ARG A 319 -12.35 8.08 1.02
CA ARG A 319 -11.89 7.37 2.23
C ARG A 319 -10.41 6.98 2.21
N ALA A 320 -9.55 7.72 1.52
CA ALA A 320 -8.11 7.60 1.70
C ALA A 320 -7.75 7.90 3.16
N VAL A 321 -6.74 7.22 3.68
CA VAL A 321 -6.28 7.43 5.06
C VAL A 321 -4.89 8.03 5.07
N LYS A 322 -4.61 8.91 6.02
CA LYS A 322 -3.30 9.53 6.20
C LYS A 322 -2.87 9.48 7.66
N ALA A 323 -1.67 8.97 7.91
CA ALA A 323 -1.03 9.07 9.21
C ALA A 323 -0.23 10.38 9.31
N ASP A 324 -0.16 10.93 10.53
CA ASP A 324 0.69 12.05 10.84
C ASP A 324 1.85 11.57 11.73
N PRO A 325 3.10 11.83 11.36
CA PRO A 325 4.25 11.42 12.15
C PRO A 325 4.23 11.97 13.58
N ASP A 326 3.63 13.13 13.81
CA ASP A 326 3.58 13.75 15.15
C ASP A 326 2.51 13.12 16.05
N ASP A 327 1.52 12.46 15.46
CA ASP A 327 0.51 11.69 16.18
C ASP A 327 1.03 10.33 16.68
N LEU A 328 2.06 9.75 16.04
CA LEU A 328 2.55 8.40 16.36
C LEU A 328 3.02 8.26 17.81
N GLY A 329 3.82 9.21 18.28
CA GLY A 329 4.31 9.20 19.67
C GLY A 329 3.15 9.18 20.67
N ARG A 330 2.13 10.02 20.45
CA ARG A 330 0.92 10.08 21.28
C ARG A 330 0.12 8.78 21.24
N CYS A 331 0.02 8.15 20.06
CA CYS A 331 -0.67 6.86 19.91
C CYS A 331 0.03 5.74 20.69
N ILE A 332 1.37 5.65 20.61
CA ILE A 332 2.16 4.67 21.35
C ILE A 332 2.06 4.92 22.86
N GLU A 333 2.19 6.17 23.28
CA GLU A 333 2.05 6.53 24.70
C GLU A 333 0.66 6.16 25.24
N ALA A 334 -0.41 6.48 24.51
CA ALA A 334 -1.77 6.15 24.90
C ALA A 334 -1.97 4.63 25.06
N VAL A 335 -1.42 3.84 24.14
CA VAL A 335 -1.48 2.38 24.17
C VAL A 335 -0.73 1.85 25.41
N LEU A 336 0.53 2.24 25.60
CA LEU A 336 1.37 1.78 26.70
C LEU A 336 0.83 2.22 28.06
N SER A 337 0.37 3.48 28.17
CA SER A 337 -0.28 3.99 29.38
C SER A 337 -1.57 3.25 29.71
N THR A 338 -2.31 2.76 28.71
CA THR A 338 -3.53 1.96 28.93
C THR A 338 -3.18 0.63 29.57
N VAL A 339 -2.15 -0.08 29.07
CA VAL A 339 -1.67 -1.34 29.68
C VAL A 339 -1.13 -1.10 31.08
N HIS A 340 -0.32 -0.06 31.28
CA HIS A 340 0.28 0.28 32.56
C HIS A 340 -0.79 0.55 33.63
N ARG A 341 -1.74 1.43 33.38
CA ARG A 341 -2.85 1.73 34.33
C ARG A 341 -3.67 0.50 34.67
N LYS A 342 -3.92 -0.38 33.70
CA LYS A 342 -4.62 -1.63 33.96
C LYS A 342 -3.83 -2.58 34.83
N ASN A 343 -2.54 -2.73 34.57
CA ASN A 343 -1.64 -3.51 35.40
C ASN A 343 -1.57 -2.95 36.83
N GLU A 344 -1.50 -1.66 37.03
CA GLU A 344 -1.57 -1.04 38.35
C GLU A 344 -2.87 -1.35 39.08
N SER A 345 -4.02 -1.37 38.36
CA SER A 345 -5.28 -1.79 38.94
C SER A 345 -5.24 -3.25 39.45
N PHE A 346 -4.59 -4.15 38.71
CA PHE A 346 -4.39 -5.54 39.13
C PHE A 346 -3.42 -5.66 40.31
N LEU A 347 -2.34 -4.87 40.34
CA LEU A 347 -1.40 -4.79 41.46
C LEU A 347 -2.10 -4.35 42.75
N ARG A 348 -2.91 -3.29 42.70
CA ARG A 348 -3.69 -2.80 43.86
C ARG A 348 -4.69 -3.85 44.38
N ARG A 349 -5.25 -4.68 43.49
CA ARG A 349 -6.16 -5.78 43.84
C ARG A 349 -5.42 -7.07 44.23
N LYS A 350 -4.08 -7.07 44.25
CA LYS A 350 -3.22 -8.25 44.51
C LYS A 350 -3.44 -9.42 43.54
N ILE A 351 -3.87 -9.14 42.28
CA ILE A 351 -4.14 -10.15 41.24
C ILE A 351 -3.03 -10.08 40.18
N LEU A 352 -1.77 -10.16 40.60
CA LEU A 352 -0.58 -10.04 39.74
C LEU A 352 -0.55 -11.05 38.57
N ARG A 353 -1.13 -12.25 38.75
CA ARG A 353 -1.24 -13.25 37.66
C ARG A 353 -1.98 -12.74 36.42
N ASN A 354 -2.80 -11.69 36.58
CA ASN A 354 -3.59 -11.10 35.50
C ASN A 354 -2.88 -9.91 34.82
N ALA A 355 -1.71 -9.49 35.34
CA ALA A 355 -0.95 -8.40 34.73
C ALA A 355 -0.44 -8.81 33.32
N ASP A 356 -0.56 -7.90 32.39
CA ASP A 356 -0.05 -8.09 31.01
C ASP A 356 1.43 -7.78 30.99
N LYS A 357 2.23 -8.79 30.66
CA LYS A 357 3.69 -8.70 30.65
C LYS A 357 4.28 -8.29 29.30
N SER A 358 3.53 -8.50 28.24
CA SER A 358 4.03 -8.28 26.88
C SER A 358 2.98 -7.63 25.98
N ILE A 359 3.44 -6.79 25.06
CA ILE A 359 2.63 -6.12 24.06
C ILE A 359 3.27 -6.22 22.68
N LEU A 360 2.44 -6.43 21.65
CA LEU A 360 2.81 -6.45 20.24
C LEU A 360 2.21 -5.23 19.55
N ILE A 361 3.06 -4.40 19.00
CA ILE A 361 2.67 -3.14 18.33
C ILE A 361 3.10 -3.23 16.86
N PRO A 362 2.18 -3.09 15.90
CA PRO A 362 2.56 -2.93 14.51
C PRO A 362 3.37 -1.64 14.28
N LEU A 363 4.07 -1.52 13.15
CA LEU A 363 4.63 -0.27 12.70
C LEU A 363 3.48 0.63 12.19
N LEU A 364 2.86 1.35 13.14
CA LEU A 364 1.63 2.13 12.95
C LEU A 364 1.81 3.18 11.85
N GLY A 365 0.91 3.20 10.85
CA GLY A 365 0.94 4.18 9.76
C GLY A 365 1.94 3.89 8.63
N ALA A 366 2.75 2.82 8.72
CA ALA A 366 3.70 2.44 7.68
C ALA A 366 3.06 1.70 6.48
N GLY A 367 1.82 1.23 6.64
CA GLY A 367 1.01 0.63 5.57
C GLY A 367 0.23 1.70 4.80
N ASP A 368 -1.09 1.55 4.77
CA ASP A 368 -2.02 2.47 4.09
C ASP A 368 -1.95 3.92 4.60
N GLY A 369 -1.40 4.15 5.80
CA GLY A 369 -1.13 5.49 6.34
C GLY A 369 -0.03 6.27 5.64
N GLY A 370 0.77 5.65 4.77
CA GLY A 370 1.72 6.28 3.85
C GLY A 370 3.03 6.78 4.48
N LEU A 371 3.32 6.51 5.74
CA LEU A 371 4.56 6.95 6.37
C LEU A 371 5.77 6.06 6.01
N ARG A 372 6.96 6.66 6.00
CA ARG A 372 8.20 5.90 5.80
C ARG A 372 8.44 4.96 6.98
N VAL A 373 8.71 3.70 6.70
CA VAL A 373 8.94 2.66 7.72
C VAL A 373 10.05 3.05 8.70
N THR A 374 11.14 3.66 8.22
CA THR A 374 12.25 4.13 9.06
C THR A 374 11.81 5.22 10.05
N GLN A 375 11.00 6.17 9.60
CA GLN A 375 10.45 7.23 10.45
C GLN A 375 9.49 6.67 11.50
N VAL A 376 8.65 5.71 11.10
CA VAL A 376 7.73 5.02 12.02
C VAL A 376 8.51 4.23 13.06
N ALA A 377 9.49 3.40 12.64
CA ALA A 377 10.31 2.62 13.55
C ALA A 377 11.05 3.52 14.56
N GLU A 378 11.63 4.61 14.09
CA GLU A 378 12.31 5.57 14.97
C GLU A 378 11.37 6.14 16.05
N LYS A 379 10.27 6.77 15.63
CA LYS A 379 9.34 7.41 16.57
C LYS A 379 8.72 6.40 17.55
N THR A 380 8.34 5.23 17.08
CA THR A 380 7.66 4.23 17.93
C THR A 380 8.61 3.53 18.89
N ILE A 381 9.83 3.19 18.46
CA ILE A 381 10.83 2.55 19.32
C ILE A 381 11.34 3.54 20.37
N LEU A 382 11.62 4.79 19.99
CA LEU A 382 12.03 5.83 20.96
C LEU A 382 10.96 6.07 22.02
N GLN A 383 9.69 6.13 21.65
CA GLN A 383 8.59 6.28 22.59
C GLN A 383 8.45 5.09 23.55
N ALA A 384 8.69 3.87 23.07
CA ALA A 384 8.68 2.66 23.91
C ALA A 384 9.82 2.67 24.93
N VAL A 385 11.01 3.09 24.51
CA VAL A 385 12.18 3.25 25.40
C VAL A 385 11.93 4.32 26.44
N GLU A 386 11.37 5.47 26.04
CA GLU A 386 11.06 6.56 26.97
C GLU A 386 9.98 6.15 27.98
N PHE A 387 8.97 5.41 27.53
CA PHE A 387 7.95 4.84 28.42
C PHE A 387 8.58 3.99 29.55
N PHE A 388 9.50 3.10 29.25
CA PHE A 388 10.16 2.29 30.26
C PHE A 388 11.03 3.10 31.21
N LYS A 389 11.71 4.15 30.74
CA LYS A 389 12.45 5.07 31.61
C LYS A 389 11.53 5.80 32.59
N MET A 390 10.36 6.24 32.12
CA MET A 390 9.37 6.92 32.97
C MET A 390 8.66 5.98 33.94
N HIS A 391 8.55 4.68 33.57
CA HIS A 391 7.85 3.67 34.35
C HIS A 391 8.73 2.44 34.67
N PRO A 392 9.85 2.60 35.41
CA PRO A 392 10.81 1.52 35.63
C PRO A 392 10.25 0.35 36.43
N THR A 393 9.15 0.53 37.16
CA THR A 393 8.49 -0.49 37.99
C THR A 393 7.21 -1.04 37.37
N THR A 394 6.94 -0.74 36.13
CA THR A 394 5.74 -1.28 35.43
C THR A 394 5.78 -2.81 35.38
N ALA A 395 4.62 -3.47 35.49
CA ALA A 395 4.52 -4.92 35.29
C ALA A 395 4.66 -5.34 33.81
N LEU A 396 4.61 -4.38 32.87
CA LEU A 396 4.92 -4.63 31.46
C LEU A 396 6.43 -4.87 31.33
N GLN A 397 6.81 -6.01 30.77
CA GLN A 397 8.21 -6.46 30.66
C GLN A 397 8.73 -6.39 29.23
N GLU A 398 7.86 -6.60 28.24
CA GLU A 398 8.29 -6.77 26.84
C GLU A 398 7.43 -5.93 25.90
N ILE A 399 8.08 -5.09 25.11
CA ILE A 399 7.45 -4.34 24.01
C ILE A 399 8.04 -4.87 22.70
N TYR A 400 7.20 -5.45 21.86
CA TYR A 400 7.58 -5.96 20.56
C TYR A 400 6.94 -5.17 19.42
N PHE A 401 7.71 -4.93 18.37
CA PHE A 401 7.20 -4.45 17.10
C PHE A 401 7.06 -5.61 16.10
N VAL A 402 6.20 -5.46 15.09
CA VAL A 402 6.05 -6.44 14.01
C VAL A 402 6.91 -6.00 12.84
N ALA A 403 7.91 -6.81 12.49
CA ALA A 403 8.74 -6.63 11.29
C ALA A 403 8.34 -7.69 10.26
N PHE A 404 7.40 -7.36 9.38
CA PHE A 404 6.87 -8.28 8.38
C PHE A 404 7.88 -8.54 7.26
N SER A 405 8.55 -7.51 6.77
CA SER A 405 9.47 -7.53 5.63
C SER A 405 10.92 -7.27 6.06
N SER A 406 11.87 -7.59 5.17
CA SER A 406 13.29 -7.26 5.36
C SER A 406 13.53 -5.75 5.56
N ARG A 407 12.71 -4.90 4.94
CA ARG A 407 12.73 -3.45 5.12
C ARG A 407 12.31 -3.03 6.53
N ASP A 408 11.23 -3.65 7.05
CA ASP A 408 10.77 -3.38 8.42
C ASP A 408 11.82 -3.80 9.43
N LYS A 409 12.41 -5.00 9.19
CA LYS A 409 13.50 -5.52 10.03
C LYS A 409 14.71 -4.57 10.02
N ALA A 410 15.15 -4.14 8.84
CA ALA A 410 16.30 -3.23 8.71
C ALA A 410 16.05 -1.89 9.41
N ALA A 411 14.83 -1.35 9.32
CA ALA A 411 14.46 -0.12 10.02
C ALA A 411 14.48 -0.31 11.56
N CYS A 412 13.96 -1.42 12.06
CA CYS A 412 14.02 -1.73 13.50
C CYS A 412 15.46 -1.94 13.97
N ASP A 413 16.27 -2.73 13.23
CA ASP A 413 17.68 -2.97 13.56
C ASP A 413 18.45 -1.66 13.65
N GLN A 414 18.31 -0.79 12.65
CA GLN A 414 19.02 0.50 12.61
C GLN A 414 18.81 1.32 13.89
N ILE A 415 17.59 1.44 14.37
CA ILE A 415 17.27 2.26 15.55
C ILE A 415 17.71 1.55 16.83
N LEU A 416 17.48 0.25 16.96
CA LEU A 416 17.86 -0.51 18.16
C LEU A 416 19.39 -0.58 18.32
N GLU A 417 20.14 -0.75 17.24
CA GLU A 417 21.61 -0.72 17.27
C GLU A 417 22.17 0.67 17.60
N GLN A 418 21.55 1.75 17.09
CA GLN A 418 21.91 3.11 17.49
C GLN A 418 21.70 3.34 19.00
N LEU A 419 20.61 2.81 19.57
CA LEU A 419 20.35 2.89 21.00
C LEU A 419 21.33 2.05 21.83
N CYS A 420 21.79 0.91 21.31
CA CYS A 420 22.88 0.13 21.89
C CYS A 420 24.19 0.93 21.90
N ALA A 421 24.54 1.53 20.77
CA ALA A 421 25.75 2.35 20.66
C ALA A 421 25.76 3.56 21.64
N ARG A 422 24.56 4.09 21.92
CA ARG A 422 24.36 5.16 22.93
C ARG A 422 24.32 4.65 24.37
N GLY A 423 24.46 3.37 24.62
CA GLY A 423 24.42 2.75 25.94
C GLY A 423 23.04 2.73 26.61
N VAL A 424 21.97 2.89 25.85
CA VAL A 424 20.57 2.85 26.33
C VAL A 424 20.04 1.41 26.40
N LEU A 425 20.41 0.62 25.41
CA LEU A 425 20.00 -0.78 25.26
C LEU A 425 21.22 -1.70 25.25
N GLU A 426 20.96 -2.99 25.50
CA GLU A 426 21.94 -4.06 25.35
C GLU A 426 21.23 -5.24 24.66
N ARG A 427 21.86 -5.80 23.62
CA ARG A 427 21.29 -6.91 22.89
C ARG A 427 21.24 -8.17 23.76
N VAL A 428 20.08 -8.78 23.85
CA VAL A 428 19.91 -10.08 24.53
C VAL A 428 20.24 -11.17 23.50
N SER A 429 21.17 -12.05 23.87
CA SER A 429 21.62 -13.17 23.03
C SER A 429 20.54 -14.23 22.81
#